data_2aa3a8130baf0db4ec77b71a5b447ca8
#
_entry.id   2aa3a8130baf0db4ec77b71a5b447ca8
#
_cell.length_a   1.000
_cell.length_b   1.000
_cell.length_c   1.000
_cell.angle_alpha   90.00
_cell.angle_beta   90.00
_cell.angle_gamma   90.00
#
_symmetry.space_group_name_H-M   'P 1'
#
loop_
_entity.id
_entity.type
_entity.pdbx_description
1 polymer ?
#
loop_
_entity_poly.entity_id
_entity_poly.type
_entity_poly.pdbx_seq_one_letter_code
_entity_poly.pdbx_strand_id
1 'polypeptide(L)'
;MNISDKKIKVVTVVGTRPEIIRLSRVMSVLDQYTDHTIVHTGQNYDYELNEIFFRELKIRKPDYFLNAAGCTAAETIGNVIIEADKIFEKITPEALLILGDTNSALVAIAAKRRKIPIFHMEAGNRCFDYRVPEEINRKIVDHISDINLTYSEIAREYLLHEGVPADQIIKTGSPMREVLNYYYNDIKKSSALEKLNLVADGYFLVSAHREENVDSLDKLASLIDILNSISEKYSLPVIVST
;
A
#
# COMPACT_ATOMS: atom_id res chain seq x y z
N MET A 1 2.82 2.01 -40.66
CA MET A 1 3.74 2.28 -39.54
C MET A 1 3.71 1.08 -38.62
N ASN A 2 4.76 0.26 -38.63
CA ASN A 2 4.91 -0.81 -37.64
C ASN A 2 5.11 -0.14 -36.27
N ILE A 3 4.07 -0.18 -35.43
CA ILE A 3 4.20 0.12 -34.02
C ILE A 3 5.10 -1.00 -33.50
N SER A 4 6.31 -0.63 -33.12
CA SER A 4 7.32 -1.55 -32.57
C SER A 4 6.68 -2.36 -31.44
N ASP A 5 6.90 -3.69 -31.45
CA ASP A 5 6.51 -4.63 -30.38
C ASP A 5 7.22 -4.35 -29.02
N LYS A 6 7.82 -3.18 -28.88
CA LYS A 6 8.53 -2.79 -27.66
C LYS A 6 7.54 -2.48 -26.54
N LYS A 7 7.51 -3.33 -25.54
CA LYS A 7 6.74 -3.09 -24.31
C LYS A 7 7.25 -1.86 -23.57
N ILE A 8 6.32 -1.08 -23.02
CA ILE A 8 6.63 0.08 -22.16
C ILE A 8 7.24 -0.43 -20.85
N LYS A 9 8.31 0.21 -20.40
CA LYS A 9 8.96 -0.08 -19.13
C LYS A 9 8.21 0.58 -17.97
N VAL A 10 7.61 -0.23 -17.14
CA VAL A 10 6.85 0.23 -15.96
C VAL A 10 7.51 -0.26 -14.68
N VAL A 11 7.72 0.64 -13.73
CA VAL A 11 8.15 0.28 -12.37
C VAL A 11 6.97 0.42 -11.44
N THR A 12 6.71 -0.62 -10.62
CA THR A 12 5.79 -0.54 -9.48
C THR A 12 6.60 -0.59 -8.20
N VAL A 13 6.38 0.37 -7.30
CA VAL A 13 7.03 0.40 -6.00
C VAL A 13 6.04 0.03 -4.91
N VAL A 14 6.45 -0.90 -4.04
CA VAL A 14 5.70 -1.36 -2.86
C VAL A 14 6.62 -1.43 -1.65
N GLY A 15 6.09 -1.33 -0.45
CA GLY A 15 6.88 -1.43 0.78
C GLY A 15 6.09 -1.97 1.97
N THR A 16 4.78 -2.14 1.82
CA THR A 16 3.91 -2.61 2.90
C THR A 16 2.92 -3.67 2.42
N ARG A 17 2.42 -4.47 3.37
CA ARG A 17 1.39 -5.49 3.09
C ARG A 17 0.16 -4.95 2.34
N PRO A 18 -0.45 -3.83 2.77
CA PRO A 18 -1.60 -3.26 2.06
C PRO A 18 -1.34 -2.93 0.60
N GLU A 19 -0.16 -2.40 0.28
CA GLU A 19 0.23 -2.09 -1.09
C GLU A 19 0.36 -3.36 -1.94
N ILE A 20 1.03 -4.40 -1.42
CA ILE A 20 1.19 -5.69 -2.11
C ILE A 20 -0.18 -6.32 -2.38
N ILE A 21 -1.06 -6.35 -1.37
CA ILE A 21 -2.41 -6.94 -1.51
C ILE A 21 -3.22 -6.18 -2.56
N ARG A 22 -3.31 -4.85 -2.42
CA ARG A 22 -4.13 -4.01 -3.29
C ARG A 22 -3.63 -3.99 -4.74
N LEU A 23 -2.30 -3.99 -4.94
CA LEU A 23 -1.71 -3.99 -6.27
C LEU A 23 -1.57 -5.39 -6.88
N SER A 24 -1.89 -6.46 -6.15
CA SER A 24 -1.68 -7.85 -6.60
C SER A 24 -2.21 -8.12 -8.01
N ARG A 25 -3.43 -7.68 -8.30
CA ARG A 25 -4.05 -7.90 -9.62
C ARG A 25 -3.52 -6.94 -10.67
N VAL A 26 -3.25 -5.68 -10.29
CA VAL A 26 -2.65 -4.68 -11.18
C VAL A 26 -1.27 -5.12 -11.61
N MET A 27 -0.40 -5.56 -10.69
CA MET A 27 0.93 -6.07 -11.01
C MET A 27 0.87 -7.28 -11.95
N SER A 28 -0.08 -8.21 -11.73
CA SER A 28 -0.27 -9.36 -12.61
C SER A 28 -0.65 -8.95 -14.04
N VAL A 29 -1.41 -7.89 -14.22
CA VAL A 29 -1.77 -7.35 -15.54
C VAL A 29 -0.59 -6.63 -16.17
N LEU A 30 0.16 -5.84 -15.39
CA LEU A 30 1.37 -5.17 -15.88
C LEU A 30 2.41 -6.18 -16.35
N ASP A 31 2.61 -7.29 -15.66
CA ASP A 31 3.53 -8.38 -16.07
C ASP A 31 3.18 -8.96 -17.46
N GLN A 32 1.90 -8.97 -17.83
CA GLN A 32 1.48 -9.49 -19.14
C GLN A 32 1.72 -8.50 -20.29
N TYR A 33 1.48 -7.21 -20.04
CA TYR A 33 1.38 -6.21 -21.10
C TYR A 33 2.57 -5.25 -21.17
N THR A 34 3.42 -5.19 -20.16
CA THR A 34 4.55 -4.24 -20.08
C THR A 34 5.87 -4.95 -19.80
N ASP A 35 6.98 -4.24 -19.94
CA ASP A 35 8.28 -4.61 -19.36
C ASP A 35 8.26 -4.12 -17.90
N HIS A 36 7.69 -4.98 -17.03
CA HIS A 36 7.34 -4.62 -15.66
C HIS A 36 8.44 -4.98 -14.68
N THR A 37 8.83 -4.02 -13.86
CA THR A 37 9.76 -4.17 -12.74
C THR A 37 9.05 -3.90 -11.42
N ILE A 38 9.17 -4.80 -10.45
CA ILE A 38 8.67 -4.63 -9.08
C ILE A 38 9.83 -4.28 -8.16
N VAL A 39 9.71 -3.17 -7.45
CA VAL A 39 10.69 -2.70 -6.45
C VAL A 39 10.04 -2.71 -5.08
N HIS A 40 10.65 -3.39 -4.11
CA HIS A 40 10.22 -3.38 -2.71
C HIS A 40 11.16 -2.49 -1.90
N THR A 41 10.60 -1.50 -1.18
CA THR A 41 11.42 -0.53 -0.46
C THR A 41 12.12 -1.11 0.77
N GLY A 42 11.56 -2.17 1.38
CA GLY A 42 12.15 -2.77 2.58
C GLY A 42 12.20 -1.78 3.76
N GLN A 43 11.20 -0.91 3.86
CA GLN A 43 11.12 0.08 4.94
C GLN A 43 10.82 -0.53 6.32
N ASN A 44 10.34 -1.77 6.37
CA ASN A 44 10.09 -2.53 7.59
C ASN A 44 11.04 -3.73 7.67
N TYR A 45 11.51 -4.05 8.86
CA TYR A 45 12.50 -5.12 9.11
C TYR A 45 11.99 -6.55 8.84
N ASP A 46 10.68 -6.76 8.72
CA ASP A 46 10.06 -8.09 8.56
C ASP A 46 9.99 -8.55 7.10
N TYR A 47 11.16 -8.86 6.51
CA TYR A 47 11.24 -9.42 5.17
C TYR A 47 10.47 -10.75 5.03
N GLU A 48 10.55 -11.63 6.03
CA GLU A 48 9.88 -12.93 5.99
C GLU A 48 8.36 -12.82 5.95
N LEU A 49 7.78 -11.84 6.65
CA LEU A 49 6.35 -11.57 6.61
C LEU A 49 5.90 -11.04 5.23
N ASN A 50 6.75 -10.31 4.53
CA ASN A 50 6.44 -9.81 3.19
C ASN A 50 6.47 -10.93 2.13
N GLU A 51 7.39 -11.90 2.22
CA GLU A 51 7.52 -13.01 1.25
C GLU A 51 6.27 -13.90 1.22
N ILE A 52 5.62 -14.09 2.37
CA ILE A 52 4.35 -14.84 2.48
C ILE A 52 3.30 -14.25 1.52
N PHE A 53 3.15 -12.93 1.46
CA PHE A 53 2.14 -12.29 0.62
C PHE A 53 2.39 -12.50 -0.86
N PHE A 54 3.63 -12.38 -1.33
CA PHE A 54 3.97 -12.68 -2.72
C PHE A 54 3.63 -14.12 -3.10
N ARG A 55 3.95 -15.07 -2.23
CA ARG A 55 3.66 -16.49 -2.44
C ARG A 55 2.16 -16.79 -2.43
N GLU A 56 1.43 -16.33 -1.41
CA GLU A 56 0.01 -16.65 -1.25
C GLU A 56 -0.86 -15.92 -2.28
N LEU A 57 -0.51 -14.70 -2.66
CA LEU A 57 -1.16 -13.96 -3.73
C LEU A 57 -0.68 -14.39 -5.13
N LYS A 58 0.20 -15.39 -5.23
CA LYS A 58 0.73 -15.91 -6.51
C LYS A 58 1.30 -14.80 -7.41
N ILE A 59 1.96 -13.82 -6.79
CA ILE A 59 2.67 -12.74 -7.44
C ILE A 59 4.16 -13.10 -7.47
N ARG A 60 4.85 -12.75 -8.55
CA ARG A 60 6.31 -12.96 -8.61
C ARG A 60 7.04 -12.11 -7.57
N LYS A 61 8.21 -12.55 -7.15
CA LYS A 61 9.06 -11.80 -6.22
C LYS A 61 9.47 -10.45 -6.83
N PRO A 62 9.74 -9.44 -5.99
CA PRO A 62 10.31 -8.18 -6.45
C PRO A 62 11.65 -8.40 -7.17
N ASP A 63 11.90 -7.60 -8.20
CA ASP A 63 13.17 -7.62 -8.95
C ASP A 63 14.28 -6.91 -8.16
N TYR A 64 13.88 -5.94 -7.33
CA TYR A 64 14.80 -5.18 -6.47
C TYR A 64 14.22 -5.04 -5.07
N PHE A 65 15.13 -5.10 -4.08
CA PHE A 65 14.84 -4.85 -2.69
C PHE A 65 15.79 -3.75 -2.18
N LEU A 66 15.26 -2.60 -1.78
CA LEU A 66 16.07 -1.42 -1.48
C LEU A 66 16.73 -1.43 -0.09
N ASN A 67 16.20 -2.21 0.86
CA ASN A 67 16.64 -2.23 2.26
C ASN A 67 16.70 -0.81 2.86
N ALA A 68 15.66 -0.03 2.64
CA ALA A 68 15.65 1.39 2.96
C ALA A 68 15.36 1.71 4.44
N ALA A 69 15.12 0.70 5.29
CA ALA A 69 14.89 0.92 6.72
C ALA A 69 16.07 1.66 7.36
N GLY A 70 15.78 2.72 8.10
CA GLY A 70 16.74 3.52 8.85
C GLY A 70 16.37 3.62 10.32
N CYS A 71 17.24 4.21 11.13
CA CYS A 71 17.01 4.40 12.57
C CYS A 71 15.91 5.43 12.88
N THR A 72 15.60 6.31 11.93
CA THR A 72 14.54 7.32 12.04
C THR A 72 13.65 7.32 10.81
N ALA A 73 12.44 7.87 10.95
CA ALA A 73 11.54 8.05 9.79
C ALA A 73 12.19 8.90 8.69
N ALA A 74 12.90 9.96 9.05
CA ALA A 74 13.59 10.82 8.09
C ALA A 74 14.71 10.08 7.35
N GLU A 75 15.47 9.25 8.05
CA GLU A 75 16.50 8.40 7.45
C GLU A 75 15.90 7.38 6.49
N THR A 76 14.82 6.70 6.91
CA THR A 76 14.08 5.77 6.03
C THR A 76 13.58 6.47 4.77
N ILE A 77 12.97 7.65 4.89
CA ILE A 77 12.52 8.45 3.75
C ILE A 77 13.70 8.80 2.84
N GLY A 78 14.79 9.28 3.41
CA GLY A 78 16.01 9.61 2.65
C GLY A 78 16.54 8.40 1.87
N ASN A 79 16.64 7.25 2.53
CA ASN A 79 17.10 6.00 1.92
C ASN A 79 16.16 5.54 0.80
N VAL A 80 14.85 5.59 1.00
CA VAL A 80 13.84 5.25 -0.03
C VAL A 80 14.06 6.07 -1.30
N ILE A 81 14.25 7.40 -1.17
CA ILE A 81 14.47 8.28 -2.31
C ILE A 81 15.82 7.99 -2.99
N ILE A 82 16.90 7.86 -2.21
CA ILE A 82 18.26 7.65 -2.73
C ILE A 82 18.36 6.31 -3.46
N GLU A 83 17.89 5.23 -2.85
CA GLU A 83 18.01 3.89 -3.44
C GLU A 83 17.08 3.73 -4.64
N ALA A 84 15.88 4.31 -4.62
CA ALA A 84 15.00 4.34 -5.79
C ALA A 84 15.62 5.11 -6.96
N ASP A 85 16.28 6.23 -6.70
CA ASP A 85 16.95 7.03 -7.74
C ASP A 85 18.01 6.21 -8.50
N LYS A 86 18.82 5.42 -7.79
CA LYS A 86 19.81 4.51 -8.39
C LYS A 86 19.15 3.45 -9.29
N ILE A 87 18.00 2.91 -8.86
CA ILE A 87 17.27 1.93 -9.67
C ILE A 87 16.65 2.59 -10.90
N PHE A 88 16.06 3.77 -10.77
CA PHE A 88 15.50 4.51 -11.91
C PHE A 88 16.58 4.89 -12.95
N GLU A 89 17.78 5.23 -12.50
CA GLU A 89 18.92 5.45 -13.40
C GLU A 89 19.27 4.20 -14.21
N LYS A 90 19.31 3.05 -13.54
CA LYS A 90 19.66 1.77 -14.16
C LYS A 90 18.60 1.27 -15.15
N ILE A 91 17.31 1.35 -14.78
CA ILE A 91 16.19 0.80 -15.55
C ILE A 91 15.73 1.76 -16.64
N THR A 92 15.80 3.07 -16.38
CA THR A 92 15.22 4.12 -17.23
C THR A 92 13.74 3.85 -17.52
N PRO A 93 12.86 3.81 -16.50
CA PRO A 93 11.46 3.48 -16.69
C PRO A 93 10.72 4.60 -17.43
N GLU A 94 9.69 4.21 -18.18
CA GLU A 94 8.81 5.11 -18.93
C GLU A 94 7.55 5.47 -18.13
N ALA A 95 7.28 4.75 -17.01
CA ALA A 95 6.24 5.09 -16.05
C ALA A 95 6.54 4.49 -14.67
N LEU A 96 6.07 5.19 -13.63
CA LEU A 96 6.06 4.74 -12.23
C LEU A 96 4.62 4.56 -11.76
N LEU A 97 4.32 3.41 -11.17
CA LEU A 97 3.08 3.16 -10.43
C LEU A 97 3.37 3.07 -8.94
N ILE A 98 2.63 3.84 -8.16
CA ILE A 98 2.64 3.81 -6.69
C ILE A 98 1.22 3.77 -6.16
N LEU A 99 1.07 3.32 -4.89
CA LEU A 99 -0.21 3.27 -4.21
C LEU A 99 -0.11 3.85 -2.80
N GLY A 100 -1.04 4.74 -2.48
CA GLY A 100 -1.24 5.26 -1.13
C GLY A 100 -0.17 6.25 -0.70
N ASP A 101 0.10 6.25 0.60
CA ASP A 101 0.74 7.36 1.29
C ASP A 101 1.84 6.95 2.28
N THR A 102 2.28 5.71 2.22
CA THR A 102 3.40 5.26 3.04
C THR A 102 4.71 5.93 2.59
N ASN A 103 5.77 5.79 3.36
CA ASN A 103 7.07 6.33 2.97
C ASN A 103 7.56 5.79 1.61
N SER A 104 7.09 4.61 1.19
CA SER A 104 7.40 4.06 -0.13
C SER A 104 6.94 4.95 -1.28
N ALA A 105 5.82 5.65 -1.13
CA ALA A 105 5.28 6.52 -2.15
C ALA A 105 6.18 7.75 -2.43
N LEU A 106 7.06 8.13 -1.48
CA LEU A 106 7.98 9.25 -1.63
C LEU A 106 9.09 9.02 -2.67
N VAL A 107 9.24 7.80 -3.22
CA VAL A 107 10.02 7.56 -4.45
C VAL A 107 9.57 8.45 -5.62
N ALA A 108 8.33 8.95 -5.56
CA ALA A 108 7.77 9.91 -6.51
C ALA A 108 8.66 11.16 -6.68
N ILE A 109 9.35 11.58 -5.62
CA ILE A 109 10.28 12.72 -5.68
C ILE A 109 11.45 12.43 -6.64
N ALA A 110 12.07 11.27 -6.53
CA ALA A 110 13.15 10.84 -7.43
C ALA A 110 12.64 10.67 -8.87
N ALA A 111 11.47 10.03 -9.05
CA ALA A 111 10.85 9.86 -10.36
C ALA A 111 10.55 11.20 -11.04
N LYS A 112 9.97 12.14 -10.31
CA LYS A 112 9.66 13.48 -10.86
C LYS A 112 10.91 14.25 -11.28
N ARG A 113 12.00 14.15 -10.49
CA ARG A 113 13.31 14.74 -10.84
C ARG A 113 13.89 14.15 -12.13
N ARG A 114 13.63 12.85 -12.39
CA ARG A 114 14.04 12.16 -13.62
C ARG A 114 13.04 12.30 -14.77
N LYS A 115 11.93 13.04 -14.58
CA LYS A 115 10.85 13.22 -15.58
C LYS A 115 10.16 11.92 -15.96
N ILE A 116 10.08 10.98 -15.03
CA ILE A 116 9.33 9.74 -15.18
C ILE A 116 7.87 10.04 -14.84
N PRO A 117 6.91 9.78 -15.74
CA PRO A 117 5.49 9.94 -15.46
C PRO A 117 5.04 9.09 -14.28
N ILE A 118 4.29 9.69 -13.35
CA ILE A 118 3.87 9.08 -12.09
C ILE A 118 2.36 8.86 -12.11
N PHE A 119 1.96 7.61 -11.89
CA PHE A 119 0.58 7.18 -11.71
C PHE A 119 0.37 6.83 -10.23
N HIS A 120 -0.44 7.61 -9.54
CA HIS A 120 -0.68 7.45 -8.11
C HIS A 120 -2.08 6.89 -7.84
N MET A 121 -2.16 5.63 -7.38
CA MET A 121 -3.40 5.00 -6.94
C MET A 121 -3.71 5.35 -5.48
N GLU A 122 -4.99 5.36 -5.12
CA GLU A 122 -5.49 5.79 -3.81
C GLU A 122 -5.26 7.28 -3.53
N ALA A 123 -5.18 8.09 -4.58
CA ALA A 123 -4.96 9.53 -4.51
C ALA A 123 -6.17 10.29 -3.94
N GLY A 124 -5.90 11.45 -3.36
CA GLY A 124 -6.93 12.39 -2.92
C GLY A 124 -7.57 12.06 -1.57
N ASN A 125 -7.15 11.04 -0.86
CA ASN A 125 -7.62 10.79 0.51
C ASN A 125 -7.14 11.92 1.45
N ARG A 126 -8.00 12.35 2.38
CA ARG A 126 -7.67 13.39 3.38
C ARG A 126 -8.24 13.01 4.75
N CYS A 127 -7.43 13.19 5.79
CA CYS A 127 -7.91 13.14 7.18
C CYS A 127 -7.87 14.53 7.84
N PHE A 128 -7.24 15.52 7.20
CA PHE A 128 -7.11 16.90 7.69
C PHE A 128 -6.42 17.01 9.05
N ASP A 129 -5.59 16.03 9.39
CA ASP A 129 -4.86 15.96 10.65
C ASP A 129 -3.37 15.72 10.39
N TYR A 130 -2.55 16.75 10.56
CA TYR A 130 -1.10 16.66 10.36
C TYR A 130 -0.34 15.87 11.43
N ARG A 131 -1.01 15.41 12.49
CA ARG A 131 -0.45 14.44 13.44
C ARG A 131 -0.30 13.06 12.82
N VAL A 132 -1.02 12.80 11.71
CA VAL A 132 -0.92 11.59 10.92
C VAL A 132 0.16 11.78 9.85
N PRO A 133 1.31 11.09 9.93
CA PRO A 133 2.43 11.27 9.00
C PRO A 133 2.05 11.06 7.54
N GLU A 134 1.14 10.13 7.29
CA GLU A 134 0.63 9.81 5.96
C GLU A 134 -0.12 10.98 5.31
N GLU A 135 -0.70 11.90 6.10
CA GLU A 135 -1.36 13.10 5.56
C GLU A 135 -0.36 14.02 4.84
N ILE A 136 0.87 14.07 5.33
CA ILE A 136 1.96 14.83 4.70
C ILE A 136 2.39 14.14 3.41
N ASN A 137 2.63 12.83 3.47
CA ASN A 137 3.09 12.04 2.33
C ASN A 137 2.09 12.13 1.17
N ARG A 138 0.78 11.91 1.45
CA ARG A 138 -0.24 11.91 0.38
C ARG A 138 -0.37 13.27 -0.31
N LYS A 139 -0.29 14.36 0.45
CA LYS A 139 -0.30 15.71 -0.14
C LYS A 139 0.88 15.93 -1.07
N ILE A 140 2.09 15.54 -0.65
CA ILE A 140 3.28 15.66 -1.50
C ILE A 140 3.08 14.84 -2.78
N VAL A 141 2.71 13.58 -2.64
CA VAL A 141 2.63 12.62 -3.76
C VAL A 141 1.52 13.01 -4.73
N ASP A 142 0.33 13.38 -4.24
CA ASP A 142 -0.79 13.81 -5.07
C ASP A 142 -0.41 15.00 -5.97
N HIS A 143 0.28 16.00 -5.40
CA HIS A 143 0.62 17.22 -6.13
C HIS A 143 1.79 17.08 -7.11
N ILE A 144 2.63 16.06 -6.95
CA ILE A 144 3.74 15.82 -7.90
C ILE A 144 3.44 14.71 -8.90
N SER A 145 2.34 13.96 -8.74
CA SER A 145 1.93 12.92 -9.66
C SER A 145 1.37 13.50 -10.96
N ASP A 146 1.57 12.81 -12.07
CA ASP A 146 1.04 13.21 -13.37
C ASP A 146 -0.39 12.74 -13.57
N ILE A 147 -0.74 11.57 -13.02
CA ILE A 147 -2.11 11.03 -13.01
C ILE A 147 -2.45 10.52 -11.62
N ASN A 148 -3.51 11.07 -11.05
CA ASN A 148 -4.09 10.68 -9.77
C ASN A 148 -5.30 9.78 -9.98
N LEU A 149 -5.22 8.53 -9.47
CA LEU A 149 -6.26 7.52 -9.60
C LEU A 149 -7.03 7.43 -8.27
N THR A 150 -8.18 8.12 -8.20
CA THR A 150 -8.96 8.23 -6.96
C THR A 150 -9.94 7.08 -6.79
N TYR A 151 -10.21 6.71 -5.52
CA TYR A 151 -11.16 5.63 -5.20
C TYR A 151 -12.60 6.12 -5.09
N SER A 152 -12.80 7.38 -4.72
CA SER A 152 -14.12 7.97 -4.50
C SER A 152 -14.27 9.32 -5.20
N GLU A 153 -15.51 9.77 -5.34
CA GLU A 153 -15.79 11.12 -5.82
C GLU A 153 -15.28 12.19 -4.84
N ILE A 154 -15.43 11.94 -3.54
CA ILE A 154 -14.96 12.87 -2.50
C ILE A 154 -13.44 13.08 -2.63
N ALA A 155 -12.67 12.01 -2.84
CA ALA A 155 -11.23 12.12 -3.05
C ALA A 155 -10.89 12.95 -4.32
N ARG A 156 -11.68 12.76 -5.38
CA ARG A 156 -11.54 13.56 -6.61
C ARG A 156 -11.84 15.05 -6.35
N GLU A 157 -12.91 15.34 -5.62
CA GLU A 157 -13.29 16.71 -5.26
C GLU A 157 -12.22 17.40 -4.43
N TYR A 158 -11.60 16.71 -3.46
CA TYR A 158 -10.49 17.27 -2.69
C TYR A 158 -9.34 17.70 -3.59
N LEU A 159 -8.91 16.87 -4.52
CA LEU A 159 -7.83 17.21 -5.45
C LEU A 159 -8.19 18.41 -6.35
N LEU A 160 -9.42 18.47 -6.84
CA LEU A 160 -9.90 19.62 -7.63
C LEU A 160 -9.86 20.92 -6.82
N HIS A 161 -10.32 20.89 -5.55
CA HIS A 161 -10.28 22.03 -4.66
C HIS A 161 -8.85 22.45 -4.29
N GLU A 162 -7.90 21.52 -4.29
CA GLU A 162 -6.48 21.77 -4.07
C GLU A 162 -5.75 22.26 -5.34
N GLY A 163 -6.46 22.36 -6.46
CA GLY A 163 -5.96 22.92 -7.71
C GLY A 163 -5.29 21.92 -8.66
N VAL A 164 -5.46 20.61 -8.43
CA VAL A 164 -5.00 19.60 -9.38
C VAL A 164 -5.91 19.63 -10.62
N PRO A 165 -5.36 19.69 -11.86
CA PRO A 165 -6.15 19.74 -13.08
C PRO A 165 -7.05 18.51 -13.24
N ALA A 166 -8.28 18.73 -13.73
CA ALA A 166 -9.29 17.67 -13.83
C ALA A 166 -8.89 16.51 -14.76
N ASP A 167 -8.09 16.78 -15.80
CA ASP A 167 -7.55 15.80 -16.73
C ASP A 167 -6.41 14.93 -16.14
N GLN A 168 -5.88 15.33 -14.99
CA GLN A 168 -4.91 14.56 -14.23
C GLN A 168 -5.56 13.71 -13.13
N ILE A 169 -6.89 13.69 -13.03
CA ILE A 169 -7.63 12.96 -11.99
C ILE A 169 -8.61 11.99 -12.62
N ILE A 170 -8.41 10.70 -12.41
CA ILE A 170 -9.26 9.64 -12.93
C ILE A 170 -9.84 8.84 -11.75
N LYS A 171 -11.19 8.81 -11.64
CA LYS A 171 -11.83 7.96 -10.64
C LYS A 171 -11.88 6.51 -11.12
N THR A 172 -11.07 5.66 -10.52
CA THR A 172 -11.00 4.22 -10.84
C THR A 172 -11.78 3.33 -9.88
N GLY A 173 -12.03 3.81 -8.66
CA GLY A 173 -12.48 2.96 -7.56
C GLY A 173 -11.34 2.15 -6.94
N SER A 174 -11.65 1.46 -5.84
CA SER A 174 -10.68 0.62 -5.13
C SER A 174 -10.46 -0.72 -5.83
N PRO A 175 -9.23 -1.21 -5.97
CA PRO A 175 -8.94 -2.53 -6.54
C PRO A 175 -9.34 -3.68 -5.61
N MET A 176 -9.69 -3.42 -4.35
CA MET A 176 -9.97 -4.48 -3.36
C MET A 176 -11.10 -5.42 -3.78
N ARG A 177 -12.13 -4.93 -4.45
CA ARG A 177 -13.23 -5.80 -4.93
C ARG A 177 -12.72 -6.84 -5.93
N GLU A 178 -11.86 -6.42 -6.84
CA GLU A 178 -11.25 -7.32 -7.82
C GLU A 178 -10.34 -8.34 -7.13
N VAL A 179 -9.50 -7.89 -6.18
CA VAL A 179 -8.63 -8.74 -5.37
C VAL A 179 -9.44 -9.80 -4.64
N LEU A 180 -10.47 -9.40 -3.88
CA LEU A 180 -11.31 -10.32 -3.12
C LEU A 180 -12.05 -11.32 -4.03
N ASN A 181 -12.58 -10.87 -5.16
CA ASN A 181 -13.25 -11.75 -6.11
C ASN A 181 -12.28 -12.77 -6.72
N TYR A 182 -11.07 -12.36 -7.04
CA TYR A 182 -10.08 -13.26 -7.62
C TYR A 182 -9.64 -14.36 -6.65
N TYR A 183 -9.39 -14.00 -5.39
CA TYR A 183 -8.96 -14.96 -4.37
C TYR A 183 -10.12 -15.58 -3.59
N TYR A 184 -11.36 -15.33 -3.96
CA TYR A 184 -12.54 -15.78 -3.21
C TYR A 184 -12.56 -17.29 -2.92
N ASN A 185 -12.20 -18.10 -3.90
CA ASN A 185 -12.14 -19.56 -3.71
C ASN A 185 -11.00 -20.00 -2.77
N ASP A 186 -9.87 -19.30 -2.80
CA ASP A 186 -8.73 -19.57 -1.90
C ASP A 186 -9.10 -19.14 -0.46
N ILE A 187 -9.78 -17.99 -0.31
CA ILE A 187 -10.32 -17.52 0.98
C ILE A 187 -11.30 -18.54 1.57
N LYS A 188 -12.25 -19.05 0.77
CA LYS A 188 -13.22 -20.07 1.22
C LYS A 188 -12.59 -21.39 1.65
N LYS A 189 -11.46 -21.76 1.06
CA LYS A 189 -10.72 -22.99 1.39
C LYS A 189 -9.73 -22.79 2.55
N SER A 190 -9.66 -21.57 3.10
CA SER A 190 -8.73 -21.28 4.20
C SER A 190 -9.08 -22.08 5.45
N SER A 191 -8.08 -22.72 6.04
CA SER A 191 -8.17 -23.40 7.33
C SER A 191 -7.90 -22.49 8.54
N ALA A 192 -7.99 -21.17 8.36
CA ALA A 192 -7.66 -20.21 9.42
C ALA A 192 -8.55 -20.38 10.66
N LEU A 193 -9.86 -20.58 10.47
CA LEU A 193 -10.78 -20.80 11.58
C LEU A 193 -10.46 -22.09 12.35
N GLU A 194 -10.18 -23.17 11.62
CA GLU A 194 -9.80 -24.46 12.25
C GLU A 194 -8.50 -24.34 13.04
N LYS A 195 -7.46 -23.68 12.44
CA LYS A 195 -6.16 -23.47 13.11
C LYS A 195 -6.27 -22.63 14.38
N LEU A 196 -7.21 -21.70 14.43
CA LEU A 196 -7.48 -20.84 15.57
C LEU A 196 -8.55 -21.42 16.51
N ASN A 197 -9.09 -22.60 16.23
CA ASN A 197 -10.20 -23.22 16.97
C ASN A 197 -11.42 -22.28 17.07
N LEU A 198 -11.76 -21.60 15.99
CA LEU A 198 -12.88 -20.68 15.90
C LEU A 198 -14.02 -21.27 15.08
N VAL A 199 -15.24 -20.86 15.45
CA VAL A 199 -16.45 -21.16 14.69
C VAL A 199 -16.90 -19.90 13.96
N ALA A 200 -17.37 -20.05 12.72
CA ALA A 200 -17.90 -18.91 11.96
C ALA A 200 -19.00 -18.21 12.76
N ASP A 201 -19.00 -16.88 12.75
CA ASP A 201 -19.90 -16.00 13.51
C ASP A 201 -19.82 -16.15 15.04
N GLY A 202 -18.85 -16.92 15.56
CA GLY A 202 -18.65 -17.21 16.97
C GLY A 202 -17.46 -16.47 17.61
N TYR A 203 -17.02 -15.34 17.07
CA TYR A 203 -15.90 -14.57 17.62
C TYR A 203 -15.98 -13.09 17.22
N PHE A 204 -15.26 -12.26 17.95
CA PHE A 204 -15.01 -10.86 17.56
C PHE A 204 -13.63 -10.75 16.90
N LEU A 205 -13.57 -10.04 15.77
CA LEU A 205 -12.31 -9.68 15.12
C LEU A 205 -12.05 -8.19 15.35
N VAL A 206 -10.90 -7.89 15.94
CA VAL A 206 -10.47 -6.53 16.26
C VAL A 206 -9.17 -6.23 15.54
N SER A 207 -9.08 -5.05 14.91
CA SER A 207 -7.84 -4.50 14.37
C SER A 207 -7.53 -3.20 15.10
N ALA A 208 -6.44 -3.18 15.87
CA ALA A 208 -6.00 -2.03 16.66
C ALA A 208 -4.48 -1.93 16.60
N HIS A 209 -3.97 -1.19 15.61
CA HIS A 209 -2.54 -1.12 15.31
C HIS A 209 -2.01 0.32 15.18
N ARG A 210 -2.81 1.36 15.50
CA ARG A 210 -2.35 2.75 15.44
C ARG A 210 -1.50 3.06 16.68
N GLU A 211 -0.37 3.74 16.46
CA GLU A 211 0.54 4.22 17.51
C GLU A 211 -0.21 4.91 18.65
N GLU A 212 -1.18 5.75 18.31
CA GLU A 212 -2.02 6.47 19.27
C GLU A 212 -2.75 5.56 20.28
N ASN A 213 -3.01 4.30 19.91
CA ASN A 213 -3.74 3.35 20.74
C ASN A 213 -2.81 2.41 21.53
N VAL A 214 -1.57 2.24 21.10
CA VAL A 214 -0.67 1.21 21.64
C VAL A 214 0.58 1.76 22.31
N ASP A 215 1.02 2.99 21.99
CA ASP A 215 2.24 3.57 22.52
C ASP A 215 2.15 4.09 23.97
N SER A 216 0.92 4.36 24.44
CA SER A 216 0.68 4.74 25.82
C SER A 216 0.22 3.55 26.64
N LEU A 217 0.90 3.24 27.73
CA LEU A 217 0.54 2.14 28.63
C LEU A 217 -0.92 2.27 29.15
N ASP A 218 -1.36 3.48 29.44
CA ASP A 218 -2.72 3.74 29.93
C ASP A 218 -3.77 3.45 28.84
N LYS A 219 -3.49 3.84 27.59
CA LYS A 219 -4.39 3.58 26.47
C LYS A 219 -4.43 2.11 26.10
N LEU A 220 -3.26 1.46 26.13
CA LEU A 220 -3.17 0.02 25.90
C LEU A 220 -3.92 -0.76 26.98
N ALA A 221 -3.76 -0.39 28.25
CA ALA A 221 -4.53 -0.98 29.36
C ALA A 221 -6.03 -0.81 29.17
N SER A 222 -6.48 0.41 28.82
CA SER A 222 -7.90 0.68 28.55
C SER A 222 -8.43 -0.14 27.37
N LEU A 223 -7.63 -0.32 26.32
CA LEU A 223 -8.00 -1.18 25.19
C LEU A 223 -8.17 -2.64 25.62
N ILE A 224 -7.22 -3.16 26.40
CA ILE A 224 -7.27 -4.54 26.94
C ILE A 224 -8.51 -4.72 27.81
N ASP A 225 -8.84 -3.76 28.66
CA ASP A 225 -10.04 -3.81 29.52
C ASP A 225 -11.33 -3.84 28.70
N ILE A 226 -11.39 -3.07 27.61
CA ILE A 226 -12.52 -3.09 26.68
C ILE A 226 -12.64 -4.46 26.01
N LEU A 227 -11.54 -5.03 25.54
CA LEU A 227 -11.54 -6.33 24.87
C LEU A 227 -11.98 -7.45 25.82
N ASN A 228 -11.47 -7.44 27.06
CA ASN A 228 -11.87 -8.40 28.08
C ASN A 228 -13.36 -8.26 28.42
N SER A 229 -13.86 -7.04 28.59
CA SER A 229 -15.27 -6.77 28.87
C SER A 229 -16.19 -7.26 27.75
N ILE A 230 -15.78 -7.12 26.48
CA ILE A 230 -16.52 -7.65 25.33
C ILE A 230 -16.55 -9.19 25.39
N SER A 231 -15.39 -9.81 25.61
CA SER A 231 -15.27 -11.28 25.69
C SER A 231 -16.15 -11.85 26.81
N GLU A 232 -16.09 -11.25 27.99
CA GLU A 232 -16.90 -11.67 29.17
C GLU A 232 -18.40 -11.48 28.92
N LYS A 233 -18.79 -10.29 28.43
CA LYS A 233 -20.20 -9.96 28.21
C LYS A 233 -20.90 -10.87 27.23
N TYR A 234 -20.21 -11.27 26.17
CA TYR A 234 -20.79 -12.07 25.09
C TYR A 234 -20.36 -13.55 25.15
N SER A 235 -19.45 -13.90 26.06
CA SER A 235 -18.88 -15.27 26.16
C SER A 235 -18.32 -15.77 24.83
N LEU A 236 -17.72 -14.88 24.05
CA LEU A 236 -17.11 -15.16 22.76
C LEU A 236 -15.62 -14.78 22.78
N PRO A 237 -14.77 -15.53 22.07
CA PRO A 237 -13.36 -15.16 21.90
C PRO A 237 -13.20 -13.86 21.12
N VAL A 238 -12.19 -13.08 21.49
CA VAL A 238 -11.79 -11.87 20.79
C VAL A 238 -10.42 -12.12 20.14
N ILE A 239 -10.37 -12.01 18.82
CA ILE A 239 -9.16 -12.16 18.03
C ILE A 239 -8.65 -10.78 17.67
N VAL A 240 -7.41 -10.47 18.03
CA VAL A 240 -6.78 -9.18 17.73
C VAL A 240 -5.76 -9.37 16.62
N SER A 241 -5.97 -8.65 15.52
CA SER A 241 -4.96 -8.55 14.46
C SER A 241 -4.00 -7.41 14.81
N THR A 242 -2.72 -7.74 14.93
CA THR A 242 -1.60 -6.81 15.19
C THR A 242 -0.84 -6.54 13.91
#